data_65baa7f94c322d236d801f60209e2d47
#
_entry.id   65baa7f94c322d236d801f60209e2d47
#
_cell.length_a   1.000
_cell.length_b   1.000
_cell.length_c   1.000
_cell.angle_alpha   90.00
_cell.angle_beta   90.00
_cell.angle_gamma   90.00
#
_symmetry.space_group_name_H-M   'P 1'
#
loop_
_entity.id
_entity.type
_entity.pdbx_description
1 polymer ?
#
loop_
_entity_poly.entity_id
_entity_poly.type
_entity_poly.pdbx_seq_one_letter_code
_entity_poly.pdbx_strand_id
1 'polypeptide(L)'
;EEMNYDKGKMVMHVGGATGGKEAGIERFINNFSTYPERIKNKVILENDDKTYTASETLKICKTLNIPMVLDIHHHNCNNNGENIFEMLDEIFNTWNKEPLPPKIHFSSPREGEFDRKHADYINGEEFVKFINSAKKINRDFDVMLECKEKDIALFKLVDDIKNNYNWIDETTFEV
;
A
#
# COMPACT_ATOMS: atom_id res chain seq x y z
N GLU A 1 -15.81 7.70 -16.95
CA GLU A 1 -16.06 8.19 -18.32
C GLU A 1 -15.38 9.56 -18.56
N GLU A 2 -15.50 10.51 -17.61
CA GLU A 2 -14.92 11.86 -17.77
C GLU A 2 -13.39 11.86 -17.86
N MET A 3 -12.70 10.95 -17.14
CA MET A 3 -11.24 10.83 -17.17
C MET A 3 -10.73 9.98 -18.35
N ASN A 4 -11.59 9.29 -19.07
CA ASN A 4 -11.26 8.33 -20.12
C ASN A 4 -10.13 7.35 -19.71
N TYR A 5 -10.17 6.89 -18.45
CA TYR A 5 -9.18 6.00 -17.84
C TYR A 5 -9.86 4.89 -17.03
N ASP A 6 -10.00 3.74 -17.63
CA ASP A 6 -10.73 2.59 -17.07
C ASP A 6 -9.90 1.76 -16.09
N LYS A 7 -8.56 1.91 -16.08
CA LYS A 7 -7.70 1.21 -15.13
C LYS A 7 -7.66 1.86 -13.73
N GLY A 8 -8.22 3.06 -13.57
CA GLY A 8 -8.20 3.79 -12.29
C GLY A 8 -8.81 2.98 -11.14
N LYS A 9 -8.14 2.99 -9.98
CA LYS A 9 -8.57 2.34 -8.74
C LYS A 9 -8.87 3.38 -7.66
N MET A 10 -9.69 3.00 -6.70
CA MET A 10 -10.01 3.79 -5.50
C MET A 10 -9.47 3.06 -4.28
N VAL A 11 -8.53 3.68 -3.60
CA VAL A 11 -8.01 3.17 -2.32
C VAL A 11 -9.04 3.43 -1.23
N MET A 12 -9.31 2.42 -0.42
CA MET A 12 -10.20 2.50 0.74
C MET A 12 -9.58 1.81 1.95
N HIS A 13 -9.92 2.29 3.14
CA HIS A 13 -9.74 1.56 4.39
C HIS A 13 -11.02 0.84 4.79
N VAL A 14 -10.91 -0.19 5.67
CA VAL A 14 -12.07 -0.93 6.18
C VAL A 14 -13.04 -0.02 6.93
N GLY A 15 -12.52 1.03 7.57
CA GLY A 15 -13.31 2.01 8.31
C GLY A 15 -13.40 1.73 9.81
N GLY A 16 -14.49 2.11 10.45
CA GLY A 16 -14.62 2.06 11.91
C GLY A 16 -14.92 0.67 12.47
N ALA A 17 -14.38 0.38 13.66
CA ALA A 17 -14.56 -0.87 14.39
C ALA A 17 -15.66 -0.80 15.47
N THR A 18 -16.77 -0.12 15.21
CA THR A 18 -17.91 -0.07 16.15
C THR A 18 -18.46 -1.47 16.39
N GLY A 19 -18.49 -1.89 17.63
CA GLY A 19 -18.87 -3.25 18.04
C GLY A 19 -17.71 -4.24 18.05
N GLY A 20 -16.47 -3.79 17.83
CA GLY A 20 -15.25 -4.60 17.75
C GLY A 20 -14.75 -4.78 16.31
N LYS A 21 -13.51 -5.23 16.18
CA LYS A 21 -12.87 -5.41 14.85
C LYS A 21 -13.61 -6.43 13.99
N GLU A 22 -13.95 -7.59 14.55
CA GLU A 22 -14.66 -8.65 13.82
C GLU A 22 -16.01 -8.15 13.28
N ALA A 23 -16.80 -7.48 14.12
CA ALA A 23 -18.06 -6.88 13.69
C ALA A 23 -17.86 -5.80 12.60
N GLY A 24 -16.76 -5.06 12.65
CA GLY A 24 -16.38 -4.10 11.62
C GLY A 24 -16.05 -4.78 10.30
N ILE A 25 -15.26 -5.85 10.32
CA ILE A 25 -14.90 -6.65 9.14
C ILE A 25 -16.15 -7.27 8.50
N GLU A 26 -16.98 -7.91 9.30
CA GLU A 26 -18.23 -8.53 8.83
C GLU A 26 -19.14 -7.49 8.17
N ARG A 27 -19.31 -6.34 8.79
CA ARG A 27 -20.10 -5.24 8.25
C ARG A 27 -19.53 -4.72 6.93
N PHE A 28 -18.20 -4.58 6.83
CA PHE A 28 -17.52 -4.18 5.59
C PHE A 28 -17.79 -5.18 4.47
N ILE A 29 -17.58 -6.48 4.73
CA ILE A 29 -17.78 -7.56 3.75
C ILE A 29 -19.23 -7.59 3.27
N ASN A 30 -20.19 -7.52 4.21
CA ASN A 30 -21.62 -7.53 3.88
C ASN A 30 -22.01 -6.33 3.02
N ASN A 31 -21.58 -5.11 3.40
CA ASN A 31 -21.86 -3.91 2.63
C ASN A 31 -21.20 -3.95 1.25
N PHE A 32 -19.93 -4.33 1.17
CA PHE A 32 -19.19 -4.43 -0.08
C PHE A 32 -19.84 -5.42 -1.05
N SER A 33 -20.36 -6.53 -0.53
CA SER A 33 -21.05 -7.55 -1.34
C SER A 33 -22.27 -7.01 -2.08
N THR A 34 -22.92 -5.97 -1.55
CA THR A 34 -24.09 -5.34 -2.18
C THR A 34 -23.76 -4.36 -3.31
N TYR A 35 -22.49 -3.96 -3.45
CA TYR A 35 -22.10 -2.98 -4.47
C TYR A 35 -22.15 -3.57 -5.87
N PRO A 36 -22.52 -2.74 -6.89
CA PRO A 36 -22.43 -3.17 -8.28
C PRO A 36 -20.99 -3.54 -8.67
N GLU A 37 -20.84 -4.52 -9.56
CA GLU A 37 -19.52 -4.99 -10.03
C GLU A 37 -18.64 -3.85 -10.57
N ARG A 38 -19.23 -2.85 -11.25
CA ARG A 38 -18.50 -1.66 -11.74
C ARG A 38 -17.82 -0.86 -10.61
N ILE A 39 -18.35 -0.93 -9.37
CA ILE A 39 -17.75 -0.31 -8.19
C ILE A 39 -16.73 -1.27 -7.57
N LYS A 40 -17.08 -2.54 -7.37
CA LYS A 40 -16.19 -3.55 -6.79
C LYS A 40 -14.87 -3.63 -7.54
N ASN A 41 -14.92 -3.63 -8.88
CA ASN A 41 -13.75 -3.69 -9.75
C ASN A 41 -12.85 -2.44 -9.69
N LYS A 42 -13.31 -1.37 -9.03
CA LYS A 42 -12.50 -0.14 -8.83
C LYS A 42 -11.88 -0.05 -7.45
N VAL A 43 -12.35 -0.83 -6.48
CA VAL A 43 -11.89 -0.73 -5.09
C VAL A 43 -10.64 -1.57 -4.88
N ILE A 44 -9.67 -0.98 -4.22
CA ILE A 44 -8.52 -1.65 -3.61
C ILE A 44 -8.47 -1.26 -2.14
N LEU A 45 -8.07 -2.20 -1.28
CA LEU A 45 -8.15 -2.00 0.16
C LEU A 45 -6.75 -1.85 0.77
N GLU A 46 -6.60 -0.88 1.64
CA GLU A 46 -5.36 -0.54 2.31
C GLU A 46 -5.44 -0.82 3.82
N ASN A 47 -4.35 -1.31 4.43
CA ASN A 47 -4.21 -1.39 5.88
C ASN A 47 -4.17 0.02 6.51
N ASP A 48 -4.60 0.16 7.74
CA ASP A 48 -4.61 1.46 8.40
C ASP A 48 -3.64 1.53 9.60
N ASP A 49 -3.31 2.75 9.98
CA ASP A 49 -2.33 3.08 11.01
C ASP A 49 -2.85 2.90 12.45
N LYS A 50 -4.07 2.41 12.64
CA LYS A 50 -4.74 2.40 13.96
C LYS A 50 -5.54 1.16 14.26
N THR A 51 -6.35 0.68 13.31
CA THR A 51 -7.40 -0.30 13.57
C THR A 51 -7.11 -1.65 12.93
N TYR A 52 -7.04 -1.69 11.60
CA TYR A 52 -6.90 -2.94 10.86
C TYR A 52 -5.48 -3.13 10.33
N THR A 53 -4.81 -4.15 10.83
CA THR A 53 -3.43 -4.49 10.45
C THR A 53 -3.34 -5.00 9.01
N ALA A 54 -2.11 -5.15 8.51
CA ALA A 54 -1.87 -5.70 7.19
C ALA A 54 -2.44 -7.12 7.04
N SER A 55 -2.29 -7.98 8.05
CA SER A 55 -2.82 -9.34 8.02
C SER A 55 -4.35 -9.39 8.02
N GLU A 56 -5.01 -8.55 8.82
CA GLU A 56 -6.47 -8.44 8.84
C GLU A 56 -7.00 -7.94 7.49
N THR A 57 -6.36 -6.91 6.91
CA THR A 57 -6.71 -6.36 5.60
C THR A 57 -6.50 -7.37 4.47
N LEU A 58 -5.37 -8.11 4.47
CA LEU A 58 -5.11 -9.17 3.49
C LEU A 58 -6.18 -10.26 3.53
N LYS A 59 -6.61 -10.66 4.73
CA LYS A 59 -7.69 -11.65 4.89
C LYS A 59 -9.00 -11.17 4.25
N ILE A 60 -9.35 -9.89 4.42
CA ILE A 60 -10.54 -9.29 3.80
C ILE A 60 -10.38 -9.28 2.28
N CYS A 61 -9.23 -8.84 1.76
CA CYS A 61 -8.95 -8.81 0.33
C CYS A 61 -9.05 -10.20 -0.32
N LYS A 62 -8.51 -11.22 0.32
CA LYS A 62 -8.63 -12.62 -0.13
C LYS A 62 -10.09 -13.09 -0.12
N THR A 63 -10.86 -12.74 0.91
CA THR A 63 -12.29 -13.09 1.01
C THR A 63 -13.12 -12.45 -0.08
N LEU A 64 -12.87 -11.19 -0.38
CA LEU A 64 -13.61 -10.41 -1.39
C LEU A 64 -13.03 -10.52 -2.80
N ASN A 65 -11.85 -11.14 -2.94
CA ASN A 65 -11.09 -11.24 -4.18
C ASN A 65 -10.83 -9.85 -4.81
N ILE A 66 -10.35 -8.92 -4.00
CA ILE A 66 -9.95 -7.57 -4.38
C ILE A 66 -8.48 -7.31 -4.06
N PRO A 67 -7.80 -6.41 -4.78
CA PRO A 67 -6.39 -6.11 -4.52
C PRO A 67 -6.17 -5.43 -3.17
N MET A 68 -5.04 -5.75 -2.55
CA MET A 68 -4.55 -5.06 -1.37
C MET A 68 -3.45 -4.06 -1.74
N VAL A 69 -3.56 -2.83 -1.27
CA VAL A 69 -2.43 -1.89 -1.16
C VAL A 69 -1.81 -2.07 0.22
N LEU A 70 -0.51 -2.30 0.25
CA LEU A 70 0.23 -2.29 1.50
C LEU A 70 0.81 -0.91 1.74
N ASP A 71 0.37 -0.24 2.81
CA ASP A 71 1.08 0.92 3.34
C ASP A 71 2.08 0.47 4.42
N ILE A 72 3.37 0.73 4.15
CA ILE A 72 4.49 0.33 5.02
C ILE A 72 4.49 1.14 6.31
N HIS A 73 4.20 2.43 6.23
CA HIS A 73 4.17 3.30 7.39
C HIS A 73 3.00 2.96 8.32
N HIS A 74 1.82 2.72 7.77
CA HIS A 74 0.67 2.23 8.54
C HIS A 74 0.98 0.90 9.23
N HIS A 75 1.63 -0.03 8.53
CA HIS A 75 2.06 -1.29 9.13
C HIS A 75 3.04 -1.06 10.29
N ASN A 76 4.02 -0.17 10.14
CA ASN A 76 4.95 0.17 11.22
C ASN A 76 4.24 0.74 12.45
N CYS A 77 3.19 1.52 12.26
CA CYS A 77 2.38 2.10 13.35
C CYS A 77 1.39 1.10 13.97
N ASN A 78 0.88 0.14 13.18
CA ASN A 78 -0.21 -0.75 13.59
C ASN A 78 0.00 -2.17 13.06
N ASN A 79 0.66 -3.01 13.85
CA ASN A 79 0.89 -4.42 13.58
C ASN A 79 0.79 -5.26 14.85
N ASN A 80 0.68 -6.57 14.71
CA ASN A 80 0.69 -7.54 15.79
C ASN A 80 2.02 -8.32 15.84
N GLY A 81 3.12 -7.72 15.33
CA GLY A 81 4.43 -8.35 15.21
C GLY A 81 4.58 -9.19 13.94
N GLU A 82 3.69 -8.99 12.95
CA GLU A 82 3.81 -9.65 11.66
C GLU A 82 5.07 -9.18 10.90
N ASN A 83 5.75 -10.11 10.27
CA ASN A 83 6.82 -9.80 9.33
C ASN A 83 6.22 -9.51 7.95
N ILE A 84 6.23 -8.25 7.56
CA ILE A 84 5.61 -7.83 6.30
C ILE A 84 6.24 -8.50 5.06
N PHE A 85 7.54 -8.81 5.11
CA PHE A 85 8.23 -9.46 3.99
C PHE A 85 7.80 -10.91 3.75
N GLU A 86 7.27 -11.59 4.76
CA GLU A 86 6.67 -12.90 4.62
C GLU A 86 5.27 -12.84 4.00
N MET A 87 4.63 -11.69 4.07
CA MET A 87 3.29 -11.45 3.53
C MET A 87 3.29 -10.85 2.12
N LEU A 88 4.40 -10.27 1.67
CA LEU A 88 4.46 -9.53 0.39
C LEU A 88 4.01 -10.37 -0.81
N ASP A 89 4.44 -11.63 -0.90
CA ASP A 89 4.03 -12.50 -2.01
C ASP A 89 2.51 -12.70 -2.05
N GLU A 90 1.88 -12.95 -0.90
CA GLU A 90 0.44 -13.10 -0.81
C GLU A 90 -0.30 -11.77 -1.14
N ILE A 91 0.23 -10.64 -0.69
CA ILE A 91 -0.31 -9.31 -0.99
C ILE A 91 -0.25 -9.06 -2.49
N PHE A 92 0.90 -9.29 -3.10
CA PHE A 92 1.08 -9.12 -4.55
C PHE A 92 0.20 -10.06 -5.36
N ASN A 93 -0.05 -11.28 -4.87
CA ASN A 93 -0.94 -12.23 -5.52
C ASN A 93 -2.41 -11.76 -5.57
N THR A 94 -2.83 -10.85 -4.70
CA THR A 94 -4.18 -10.23 -4.80
C THR A 94 -4.35 -9.41 -6.08
N TRP A 95 -3.25 -8.99 -6.73
CA TRP A 95 -3.22 -8.21 -7.97
C TRP A 95 -3.18 -9.05 -9.25
N ASN A 96 -3.13 -10.39 -9.16
CA ASN A 96 -2.93 -11.25 -10.33
C ASN A 96 -4.02 -11.12 -11.42
N LYS A 97 -5.19 -10.59 -11.08
CA LYS A 97 -6.30 -10.38 -12.02
C LYS A 97 -6.37 -8.94 -12.55
N GLU A 98 -5.49 -8.07 -12.07
CA GLU A 98 -5.51 -6.67 -12.41
C GLU A 98 -4.59 -6.36 -13.59
N PRO A 99 -4.96 -5.37 -14.43
CA PRO A 99 -4.11 -4.92 -15.52
C PRO A 99 -2.98 -3.99 -15.07
N LEU A 100 -2.88 -3.72 -13.76
CA LEU A 100 -1.88 -2.87 -13.12
C LEU A 100 -0.95 -3.72 -12.26
N PRO A 101 0.32 -3.34 -12.10
CA PRO A 101 1.21 -3.97 -11.13
C PRO A 101 0.70 -3.76 -9.69
N PRO A 102 1.14 -4.60 -8.73
CA PRO A 102 0.90 -4.36 -7.32
C PRO A 102 1.32 -2.96 -6.90
N LYS A 103 0.61 -2.38 -5.94
CA LYS A 103 0.89 -1.03 -5.43
C LYS A 103 1.21 -1.08 -3.94
N ILE A 104 2.28 -0.37 -3.59
CA ILE A 104 2.71 -0.12 -2.22
C ILE A 104 2.55 1.37 -1.95
N HIS A 105 2.08 1.75 -0.77
CA HIS A 105 2.25 3.10 -0.24
C HIS A 105 3.45 3.14 0.69
N PHE A 106 4.24 4.19 0.56
CA PHE A 106 5.43 4.38 1.37
C PHE A 106 5.51 5.81 1.87
N SER A 107 5.67 5.96 3.18
CA SER A 107 5.96 7.23 3.82
C SER A 107 6.92 7.04 5.00
N SER A 108 7.47 8.13 5.49
CA SER A 108 8.29 8.16 6.70
C SER A 108 7.54 8.86 7.82
N PRO A 109 7.75 8.47 9.08
CA PRO A 109 7.17 9.14 10.23
C PRO A 109 7.74 10.55 10.38
N ARG A 110 6.92 11.49 10.89
CA ARG A 110 7.34 12.90 11.02
C ARG A 110 8.25 13.15 12.22
N GLU A 111 7.92 12.58 13.38
CA GLU A 111 8.56 12.88 14.67
C GLU A 111 8.83 11.62 15.49
N GLY A 112 9.54 10.65 14.99
CA GLY A 112 9.82 9.41 15.72
C GLY A 112 9.13 8.20 15.13
N GLU A 113 9.63 7.04 15.46
CA GLU A 113 9.41 5.78 14.76
C GLU A 113 7.92 5.40 14.56
N PHE A 114 7.07 5.75 15.54
CA PHE A 114 5.65 5.39 15.52
C PHE A 114 4.72 6.60 15.36
N ASP A 115 5.26 7.76 14.92
CA ASP A 115 4.41 8.91 14.63
C ASP A 115 3.59 8.63 13.37
N ARG A 116 2.28 8.60 13.51
CA ARG A 116 1.31 8.35 12.43
C ARG A 116 1.22 9.48 11.40
N LYS A 117 1.87 10.62 11.66
CA LYS A 117 1.91 11.74 10.71
C LYS A 117 3.04 11.52 9.71
N HIS A 118 2.72 11.75 8.45
CA HIS A 118 3.70 11.66 7.37
C HIS A 118 4.69 12.82 7.46
N ALA A 119 5.97 12.52 7.28
CA ALA A 119 7.04 13.50 7.14
C ALA A 119 6.89 14.34 5.87
N ASP A 120 7.67 15.42 5.79
CA ASP A 120 7.75 16.25 4.61
C ASP A 120 8.43 15.50 3.45
N TYR A 121 9.44 14.68 3.77
CA TYR A 121 10.25 13.90 2.83
C TYR A 121 10.31 12.42 3.21
N ILE A 122 10.73 11.59 2.27
CA ILE A 122 11.00 10.17 2.49
C ILE A 122 12.43 9.99 3.03
N ASN A 123 12.59 9.11 4.01
CA ASN A 123 13.89 8.62 4.43
C ASN A 123 14.44 7.64 3.38
N GLY A 124 15.44 8.07 2.61
CA GLY A 124 16.01 7.29 1.52
C GLY A 124 16.66 5.98 1.97
N GLU A 125 17.27 5.93 3.17
CA GLU A 125 17.87 4.70 3.69
C GLU A 125 16.81 3.64 4.03
N GLU A 126 15.69 4.05 4.64
CA GLU A 126 14.56 3.16 4.93
C GLU A 126 13.91 2.66 3.65
N PHE A 127 13.74 3.55 2.66
CA PHE A 127 13.24 3.18 1.35
C PHE A 127 14.13 2.13 0.68
N VAL A 128 15.44 2.36 0.63
CA VAL A 128 16.41 1.40 0.05
C VAL A 128 16.39 0.06 0.79
N LYS A 129 16.28 0.05 2.11
CA LYS A 129 16.14 -1.19 2.89
C LYS A 129 14.89 -1.96 2.51
N PHE A 130 13.76 -1.26 2.37
CA PHE A 130 12.51 -1.87 1.95
C PHE A 130 12.62 -2.47 0.54
N ILE A 131 13.07 -1.69 -0.44
CA ILE A 131 13.24 -2.13 -1.84
C ILE A 131 14.14 -3.36 -1.94
N ASN A 132 15.32 -3.34 -1.29
CA ASN A 132 16.25 -4.47 -1.30
C ASN A 132 15.66 -5.74 -0.66
N SER A 133 14.77 -5.60 0.31
CA SER A 133 14.07 -6.74 0.91
C SER A 133 12.94 -7.25 0.00
N ALA A 134 12.22 -6.34 -0.67
CA ALA A 134 11.15 -6.67 -1.61
C ALA A 134 11.68 -7.32 -2.90
N LYS A 135 12.93 -7.07 -3.30
CA LYS A 135 13.60 -7.70 -4.46
C LYS A 135 13.43 -9.23 -4.49
N LYS A 136 13.38 -9.89 -3.34
CA LYS A 136 13.24 -11.35 -3.23
C LYS A 136 11.96 -11.89 -3.86
N ILE A 137 10.93 -11.04 -3.98
CA ILE A 137 9.65 -11.41 -4.63
C ILE A 137 9.83 -11.56 -6.14
N ASN A 138 10.83 -10.90 -6.74
CA ASN A 138 11.13 -10.93 -8.17
C ASN A 138 9.88 -10.60 -9.03
N ARG A 139 9.20 -9.52 -8.69
CA ARG A 139 7.99 -9.03 -9.35
C ARG A 139 7.95 -7.51 -9.32
N ASP A 140 7.61 -6.90 -10.46
CA ASP A 140 7.45 -5.46 -10.58
C ASP A 140 6.28 -4.95 -9.72
N PHE A 141 6.45 -3.76 -9.16
CA PHE A 141 5.41 -3.07 -8.40
C PHE A 141 5.59 -1.56 -8.44
N ASP A 142 4.50 -0.84 -8.25
CA ASP A 142 4.48 0.62 -8.12
C ASP A 142 4.62 1.03 -6.65
N VAL A 143 5.35 2.11 -6.40
CA VAL A 143 5.39 2.76 -5.08
C VAL A 143 4.78 4.15 -5.16
N MET A 144 3.71 4.37 -4.42
CA MET A 144 3.13 5.69 -4.17
C MET A 144 3.77 6.30 -2.93
N LEU A 145 4.43 7.43 -3.09
CA LEU A 145 5.02 8.15 -1.96
C LEU A 145 3.99 9.07 -1.31
N GLU A 146 3.78 8.91 -0.01
CA GLU A 146 2.84 9.72 0.76
C GLU A 146 3.57 10.68 1.71
N CYS A 147 4.01 11.81 1.20
CA CYS A 147 4.77 12.83 1.93
C CYS A 147 4.21 14.24 1.69
N LYS A 148 4.50 15.18 2.59
CA LYS A 148 3.91 16.51 2.57
C LYS A 148 4.38 17.34 1.38
N GLU A 149 5.65 17.22 1.00
CA GLU A 149 6.26 17.95 -0.11
C GLU A 149 6.00 17.31 -1.50
N LYS A 150 5.16 16.25 -1.55
CA LYS A 150 4.61 15.66 -2.79
C LYS A 150 5.69 15.38 -3.85
N ASP A 151 5.59 16.05 -5.02
CA ASP A 151 6.51 15.91 -6.14
C ASP A 151 7.94 16.37 -5.79
N ILE A 152 8.10 17.39 -4.97
CA ILE A 152 9.43 17.83 -4.47
C ILE A 152 10.09 16.69 -3.67
N ALA A 153 9.32 15.99 -2.85
CA ALA A 153 9.83 14.85 -2.11
C ALA A 153 10.16 13.66 -3.01
N LEU A 154 9.40 13.43 -4.09
CA LEU A 154 9.72 12.43 -5.10
C LEU A 154 11.07 12.74 -5.76
N PHE A 155 11.27 13.95 -6.28
CA PHE A 155 12.53 14.33 -6.91
C PHE A 155 13.73 14.24 -5.96
N LYS A 156 13.51 14.63 -4.69
CA LYS A 156 14.55 14.47 -3.67
C LYS A 156 14.90 13.00 -3.43
N LEU A 157 13.90 12.13 -3.28
CA LEU A 157 14.15 10.70 -3.10
C LEU A 157 14.92 10.11 -4.29
N VAL A 158 14.51 10.43 -5.52
CA VAL A 158 15.21 9.99 -6.74
C VAL A 158 16.68 10.42 -6.70
N ASP A 159 16.97 11.68 -6.33
CA ASP A 159 18.34 12.20 -6.22
C ASP A 159 19.14 11.48 -5.11
N ASP A 160 18.51 11.21 -3.97
CA ASP A 160 19.12 10.52 -2.82
C ASP A 160 19.51 9.06 -3.17
N ILE A 161 18.73 8.37 -4.00
CA ILE A 161 18.93 6.96 -4.32
C ILE A 161 19.48 6.68 -5.72
N LYS A 162 19.76 7.70 -6.51
CA LYS A 162 20.15 7.56 -7.94
C LYS A 162 21.36 6.67 -8.18
N ASN A 163 22.28 6.56 -7.23
CA ASN A 163 23.48 5.75 -7.33
C ASN A 163 23.29 4.30 -6.83
N ASN A 164 22.12 3.97 -6.30
CA ASN A 164 21.83 2.65 -5.72
C ASN A 164 21.32 1.65 -6.75
N TYR A 165 20.73 2.13 -7.87
CA TYR A 165 19.95 1.32 -8.80
C TYR A 165 20.23 1.67 -10.26
N ASN A 166 19.86 0.78 -11.17
CA ASN A 166 19.85 1.02 -12.61
C ASN A 166 18.54 1.68 -13.00
N TRP A 167 18.57 2.94 -13.41
CA TRP A 167 17.38 3.68 -13.81
C TRP A 167 17.01 3.40 -15.27
N ILE A 168 15.75 3.09 -15.52
CA ILE A 168 15.15 2.90 -16.85
C ILE A 168 14.63 4.23 -17.37
N ASP A 169 13.99 5.01 -16.51
CA ASP A 169 13.50 6.37 -16.77
C ASP A 169 13.56 7.22 -15.49
N GLU A 170 12.90 8.38 -15.48
CA GLU A 170 12.96 9.35 -14.37
C GLU A 170 12.39 8.81 -13.04
N THR A 171 11.57 7.76 -13.08
CA THR A 171 10.85 7.23 -11.91
C THR A 171 10.84 5.70 -11.83
N THR A 172 11.47 5.02 -12.78
CA THR A 172 11.53 3.56 -12.87
C THR A 172 12.96 3.07 -12.79
N PHE A 173 13.21 2.10 -11.93
CA PHE A 173 14.53 1.50 -11.75
C PHE A 173 14.47 -0.01 -11.53
N GLU A 174 15.56 -0.67 -11.87
CA GLU A 174 15.78 -2.10 -11.60
C GLU A 174 16.56 -2.30 -10.29
N VAL A 175 16.21 -3.36 -9.55
CA VAL A 175 16.79 -3.71 -8.26
C VAL A 175 17.67 -4.95 -8.34
#